data_881e5b9b1c3a515f7ec623bf1afc7686
#
_entry.id   881e5b9b1c3a515f7ec623bf1afc7686
#
_cell.length_a   1.000
_cell.length_b   1.000
_cell.length_c   1.000
_cell.angle_alpha   90.00
_cell.angle_beta   90.00
_cell.angle_gamma   90.00
#
_symmetry.space_group_name_H-M   'P 1'
#
loop_
_entity.id
_entity.type
_entity.pdbx_description
1 polymer ?
#
loop_
_entity_poly.entity_id
_entity_poly.type
_entity_poly.pdbx_seq_one_letter_code
_entity_poly.pdbx_strand_id
1 'polypeptide(L)'
;MLKLKRYLKPYWVLLVCAMVFLFGQAMLELTLPNMMSDIVNTGIQQGGITEVAPKAISADGMALMQAFMSEEDAATAMQQYARVEDAAPYAQTYPNLKAGDYVLKEDADTAAADTAFSRASYACVQVMQGLMAENGAAAQGQDGAAALEAGQLSQLLPMLARLPEGTVQNAIQTAASAPDMALEQTASVFTKSFYVQLGADTDAMQTNYILMKGLEMLGFTVLLTACAIAAGFCLARMGAGVGRDLRRDVFRRVTYFTTGELDQFSTASLITR
;
A
#
# COMPACT_ATOMS: atom_id res chain seq x y z
N MET A 1 -21.18 -27.71 32.20
CA MET A 1 -20.45 -27.52 30.93
C MET A 1 -19.53 -28.66 30.51
N LEU A 2 -19.02 -29.50 31.41
CA LEU A 2 -18.11 -30.62 31.10
C LEU A 2 -18.73 -31.78 30.28
N LYS A 3 -20.07 -31.94 30.29
CA LYS A 3 -20.73 -33.03 29.54
C LYS A 3 -20.79 -32.80 28.02
N LEU A 4 -20.74 -31.54 27.56
CA LEU A 4 -20.78 -31.19 26.15
C LEU A 4 -19.47 -31.54 25.42
N LYS A 5 -18.34 -31.52 26.14
CA LYS A 5 -17.00 -31.86 25.61
C LYS A 5 -16.95 -33.28 25.00
N ARG A 6 -17.75 -34.22 25.50
CA ARG A 6 -17.84 -35.59 24.99
C ARG A 6 -18.46 -35.66 23.58
N TYR A 7 -19.42 -34.77 23.29
CA TYR A 7 -20.08 -34.69 21.97
C TYR A 7 -19.29 -33.88 20.94
N LEU A 8 -18.42 -32.94 21.38
CA LEU A 8 -17.52 -32.22 20.48
C LEU A 8 -16.30 -33.03 20.05
N LYS A 9 -15.87 -34.02 20.86
CA LYS A 9 -14.68 -34.83 20.60
C LYS A 9 -14.62 -35.47 19.23
N PRO A 10 -15.70 -36.07 18.66
CA PRO A 10 -15.67 -36.65 17.32
C PRO A 10 -15.59 -35.62 16.20
N TYR A 11 -15.93 -34.34 16.46
CA TYR A 11 -15.97 -33.26 15.48
C TYR A 11 -14.83 -32.26 15.63
N TRP A 12 -13.78 -32.59 16.42
CA TRP A 12 -12.70 -31.69 16.72
C TRP A 12 -11.93 -31.21 15.46
N VAL A 13 -11.83 -32.08 14.43
CA VAL A 13 -11.21 -31.75 13.14
C VAL A 13 -12.00 -30.65 12.45
N LEU A 14 -13.34 -30.75 12.41
CA LEU A 14 -14.19 -29.72 11.82
C LEU A 14 -14.10 -28.40 12.58
N LEU A 15 -13.94 -28.46 13.90
CA LEU A 15 -13.74 -27.29 14.75
C LEU A 15 -12.40 -26.62 14.44
N VAL A 16 -11.31 -27.39 14.32
CA VAL A 16 -9.99 -26.85 13.96
C VAL A 16 -10.01 -26.26 12.55
N CYS A 17 -10.62 -26.96 11.58
CA CYS A 17 -10.79 -26.43 10.23
C CYS A 17 -11.56 -25.09 10.22
N ALA A 18 -12.67 -25.03 10.97
CA ALA A 18 -13.45 -23.80 11.08
C ALA A 18 -12.61 -22.66 11.69
N MET A 19 -11.82 -22.94 12.74
CA MET A 19 -10.92 -21.94 13.32
C MET A 19 -9.86 -21.43 12.33
N VAL A 20 -9.27 -22.34 11.54
CA VAL A 20 -8.29 -21.97 10.51
C VAL A 20 -8.92 -21.07 9.44
N PHE A 21 -10.12 -21.41 8.95
CA PHE A 21 -10.82 -20.58 7.97
C PHE A 21 -11.25 -19.23 8.54
N LEU A 22 -11.72 -19.16 9.79
CA LEU A 22 -12.07 -17.92 10.45
C LEU A 22 -10.84 -17.05 10.69
N PHE A 23 -9.71 -17.66 11.06
CA PHE A 23 -8.45 -16.92 11.19
C PHE A 23 -7.97 -16.37 9.84
N GLY A 24 -8.03 -17.19 8.79
CA GLY A 24 -7.73 -16.75 7.42
C GLY A 24 -8.63 -15.59 6.98
N GLN A 25 -9.94 -15.70 7.24
CA GLN A 25 -10.91 -14.64 6.98
C GLN A 25 -10.52 -13.33 7.70
N ALA A 26 -10.22 -13.40 9.01
CA ALA A 26 -9.85 -12.23 9.79
C ALA A 26 -8.57 -11.55 9.27
N MET A 27 -7.56 -12.34 8.84
CA MET A 27 -6.34 -11.80 8.23
C MET A 27 -6.63 -11.08 6.91
N LEU A 28 -7.48 -11.66 6.06
CA LEU A 28 -7.88 -11.04 4.80
C LEU A 28 -8.70 -9.76 5.02
N GLU A 29 -9.59 -9.74 6.01
CA GLU A 29 -10.37 -8.55 6.37
C GLU A 29 -9.47 -7.38 6.81
N LEU A 30 -8.36 -7.66 7.50
CA LEU A 30 -7.41 -6.63 7.92
C LEU A 30 -6.55 -6.09 6.76
N THR A 31 -6.42 -6.84 5.65
CA THR A 31 -5.66 -6.39 4.48
C THR A 31 -6.45 -5.42 3.60
N LEU A 32 -7.78 -5.53 3.55
CA LEU A 32 -8.62 -4.69 2.69
C LEU A 32 -8.51 -3.19 2.96
N PRO A 33 -8.50 -2.69 4.22
CA PRO A 33 -8.28 -1.27 4.50
C PRO A 33 -6.92 -0.76 4.03
N ASN A 34 -5.87 -1.57 4.11
CA ASN A 34 -4.54 -1.20 3.63
C ASN A 34 -4.55 -1.03 2.11
N MET A 35 -5.16 -1.96 1.37
CA MET A 35 -5.30 -1.85 -0.08
C MET A 35 -6.11 -0.61 -0.49
N MET A 36 -7.16 -0.27 0.27
CA MET A 36 -7.93 0.95 0.05
C MET A 36 -7.07 2.19 0.28
N SER A 37 -6.22 2.18 1.32
CA SER A 37 -5.25 3.23 1.57
C SER A 37 -4.24 3.38 0.43
N ASP A 38 -3.75 2.27 -0.14
CA ASP A 38 -2.85 2.27 -1.29
C ASP A 38 -3.51 2.90 -2.53
N ILE A 39 -4.79 2.58 -2.79
CA ILE A 39 -5.54 3.18 -3.92
C ILE A 39 -5.65 4.69 -3.73
N VAL A 40 -5.93 5.16 -2.51
CA VAL A 40 -6.09 6.59 -2.24
C VAL A 40 -4.73 7.31 -2.26
N ASN A 41 -3.76 6.81 -1.52
CA ASN A 41 -2.47 7.48 -1.38
C ASN A 41 -1.64 7.37 -2.66
N THR A 42 -1.36 6.16 -3.11
CA THR A 42 -0.51 5.93 -4.29
C THR A 42 -1.30 6.12 -5.58
N GLY A 43 -2.53 5.59 -5.66
CA GLY A 43 -3.34 5.68 -6.88
C GLY A 43 -3.80 7.10 -7.16
N ILE A 44 -4.42 7.77 -6.20
CA ILE A 44 -5.04 9.09 -6.44
C ILE A 44 -4.05 10.23 -6.16
N GLN A 45 -3.42 10.25 -4.98
CA GLN A 45 -2.58 11.38 -4.59
C GLN A 45 -1.23 11.40 -5.34
N GLN A 46 -0.58 10.24 -5.50
CA GLN A 46 0.70 10.11 -6.19
C GLN A 46 0.56 9.82 -7.71
N GLY A 47 -0.67 9.69 -8.23
CA GLY A 47 -0.93 9.42 -9.65
C GLY A 47 -0.51 8.02 -10.11
N GLY A 48 -0.57 7.02 -9.22
CA GLY A 48 -0.22 5.63 -9.53
C GLY A 48 1.28 5.36 -9.61
N ILE A 49 2.11 6.33 -9.21
CA ILE A 49 3.57 6.22 -9.24
C ILE A 49 4.04 5.67 -7.90
N THR A 50 4.66 4.51 -7.94
CA THR A 50 5.21 3.82 -6.76
C THR A 50 6.71 4.05 -6.61
N GLU A 51 7.35 4.53 -7.67
CA GLU A 51 8.79 4.73 -7.71
C GLU A 51 9.14 6.08 -7.06
N VAL A 52 10.14 6.06 -6.21
CA VAL A 52 10.71 7.24 -5.55
C VAL A 52 11.74 7.89 -6.48
N ALA A 53 12.69 7.09 -6.97
CA ALA A 53 13.63 7.52 -8.01
C ALA A 53 12.99 7.36 -9.39
N PRO A 54 12.97 8.40 -10.24
CA PRO A 54 12.36 8.33 -11.56
C PRO A 54 13.16 7.38 -12.47
N LYS A 55 12.46 6.55 -13.26
CA LYS A 55 13.09 5.70 -14.29
C LYS A 55 13.73 6.51 -15.42
N ALA A 56 13.19 7.68 -15.68
CA ALA A 56 13.74 8.64 -16.64
C ALA A 56 13.62 10.05 -16.08
N ILE A 57 14.64 10.87 -16.28
CA ILE A 57 14.70 12.25 -15.81
C ILE A 57 15.44 13.11 -16.83
N SER A 58 14.96 14.33 -17.05
CA SER A 58 15.64 15.30 -17.92
C SER A 58 16.98 15.75 -17.33
N ALA A 59 17.90 16.19 -18.17
CA ALA A 59 19.19 16.72 -17.72
C ALA A 59 19.02 17.87 -16.73
N ASP A 60 18.04 18.77 -16.96
CA ASP A 60 17.71 19.87 -16.07
C ASP A 60 17.13 19.37 -14.74
N GLY A 61 16.26 18.36 -14.78
CA GLY A 61 15.71 17.72 -13.59
C GLY A 61 16.78 17.03 -12.74
N MET A 62 17.73 16.34 -13.36
CA MET A 62 18.85 15.72 -12.68
C MET A 62 19.75 16.79 -12.03
N ALA A 63 20.07 17.88 -12.76
CA ALA A 63 20.85 18.99 -12.21
C ALA A 63 20.16 19.66 -11.02
N LEU A 64 18.81 19.79 -11.07
CA LEU A 64 18.02 20.31 -9.97
C LEU A 64 18.13 19.38 -8.75
N MET A 65 17.93 18.09 -8.91
CA MET A 65 18.02 17.15 -7.80
C MET A 65 19.43 17.11 -7.19
N GLN A 66 20.47 17.11 -8.01
CA GLN A 66 21.85 17.15 -7.53
C GLN A 66 22.16 18.39 -6.68
N ALA A 67 21.55 19.54 -6.96
CA ALA A 67 21.72 20.73 -6.14
C ALA A 67 21.19 20.57 -4.70
N PHE A 68 20.29 19.61 -4.47
CA PHE A 68 19.72 19.30 -3.16
C PHE A 68 20.23 17.97 -2.58
N MET A 69 21.14 17.28 -3.24
CA MET A 69 21.82 16.09 -2.77
C MET A 69 23.07 16.42 -1.98
N SER A 70 23.44 15.56 -1.03
CA SER A 70 24.80 15.55 -0.50
C SER A 70 25.78 15.08 -1.57
N GLU A 71 27.08 15.35 -1.42
CA GLU A 71 28.10 14.88 -2.37
C GLU A 71 28.08 13.36 -2.53
N GLU A 72 27.83 12.63 -1.44
CA GLU A 72 27.74 11.19 -1.42
C GLU A 72 26.48 10.67 -2.15
N ASP A 73 25.31 11.28 -1.86
CA ASP A 73 24.05 10.93 -2.52
C ASP A 73 24.08 11.25 -4.01
N ALA A 74 24.68 12.37 -4.40
CA ALA A 74 24.82 12.76 -5.81
C ALA A 74 25.74 11.80 -6.59
N ALA A 75 26.87 11.39 -6.00
CA ALA A 75 27.75 10.40 -6.59
C ALA A 75 27.06 9.05 -6.74
N THR A 76 26.32 8.61 -5.72
CA THR A 76 25.55 7.37 -5.72
C THR A 76 24.46 7.42 -6.78
N ALA A 77 23.67 8.47 -6.84
CA ALA A 77 22.61 8.63 -7.84
C ALA A 77 23.18 8.59 -9.26
N MET A 78 24.26 9.31 -9.53
CA MET A 78 24.88 9.31 -10.87
C MET A 78 25.43 7.94 -11.31
N GLN A 79 25.85 7.09 -10.38
CA GLN A 79 26.26 5.72 -10.71
C GLN A 79 25.08 4.86 -11.17
N GLN A 80 23.87 5.13 -10.68
CA GLN A 80 22.69 4.35 -11.01
C GLN A 80 22.04 4.75 -12.34
N TYR A 81 22.35 5.96 -12.85
CA TYR A 81 21.77 6.45 -14.09
C TYR A 81 22.76 6.34 -15.27
N ALA A 82 22.19 6.08 -16.44
CA ALA A 82 22.91 6.14 -17.71
C ALA A 82 22.44 7.36 -18.50
N ARG A 83 23.39 8.05 -19.14
CA ARG A 83 23.05 9.14 -20.05
C ARG A 83 22.52 8.56 -21.36
N VAL A 84 21.40 9.08 -21.81
CA VAL A 84 20.74 8.65 -23.05
C VAL A 84 21.49 9.20 -24.25
N GLU A 85 22.00 8.33 -25.11
CA GLU A 85 22.62 8.71 -26.38
C GLU A 85 21.55 8.70 -27.51
N ASP A 86 20.65 7.72 -27.49
CA ASP A 86 19.54 7.57 -28.44
C ASP A 86 18.22 7.46 -27.68
N ALA A 87 17.32 8.40 -27.94
CA ALA A 87 16.01 8.46 -27.32
C ALA A 87 14.96 7.54 -28.02
N ALA A 88 15.27 6.99 -29.19
CA ALA A 88 14.32 6.19 -29.97
C ALA A 88 13.71 4.99 -29.21
N PRO A 89 14.46 4.21 -28.40
CA PRO A 89 13.90 3.09 -27.65
C PRO A 89 12.88 3.52 -26.59
N TYR A 90 12.98 4.73 -26.09
CA TYR A 90 12.16 5.26 -24.98
C TYR A 90 11.01 6.17 -25.46
N ALA A 91 10.98 6.53 -26.76
CA ALA A 91 10.04 7.50 -27.32
C ALA A 91 8.57 7.11 -27.13
N GLN A 92 8.25 5.82 -27.03
CA GLN A 92 6.90 5.35 -26.78
C GLN A 92 6.42 5.65 -25.35
N THR A 93 7.33 5.58 -24.37
CA THR A 93 6.99 5.80 -22.95
C THR A 93 7.25 7.25 -22.54
N TYR A 94 8.29 7.86 -23.08
CA TYR A 94 8.76 9.22 -22.78
C TYR A 94 8.97 10.01 -24.07
N PRO A 95 7.92 10.53 -24.70
CA PRO A 95 7.99 11.18 -26.03
C PRO A 95 8.92 12.40 -26.07
N ASN A 96 9.07 13.12 -24.94
CA ASN A 96 9.87 14.33 -24.85
C ASN A 96 11.31 14.06 -24.35
N LEU A 97 11.70 12.80 -24.15
CA LEU A 97 13.05 12.42 -23.76
C LEU A 97 14.03 12.79 -24.87
N LYS A 98 15.15 13.42 -24.51
CA LYS A 98 16.17 13.91 -25.47
C LYS A 98 17.51 13.19 -25.23
N ALA A 99 18.34 13.22 -26.26
CA ALA A 99 19.74 12.86 -26.09
C ALA A 99 20.40 13.78 -25.05
N GLY A 100 21.04 13.19 -24.06
CA GLY A 100 21.63 13.91 -22.92
C GLY A 100 20.84 13.80 -21.63
N ASP A 101 19.58 13.35 -21.66
CA ASP A 101 18.77 13.02 -20.48
C ASP A 101 19.28 11.72 -19.82
N TYR A 102 18.70 11.36 -18.71
CA TYR A 102 19.14 10.22 -17.90
C TYR A 102 18.05 9.16 -17.77
N VAL A 103 18.44 7.89 -17.80
CA VAL A 103 17.56 6.74 -17.57
C VAL A 103 18.21 5.83 -16.53
N LEU A 104 17.41 5.31 -15.62
CA LEU A 104 17.86 4.36 -14.60
C LEU A 104 18.33 3.08 -15.27
N LYS A 105 19.51 2.57 -14.89
CA LYS A 105 20.07 1.32 -15.42
C LYS A 105 19.23 0.13 -14.96
N GLU A 106 19.21 -0.96 -15.76
CA GLU A 106 18.47 -2.18 -15.40
C GLU A 106 19.08 -2.91 -14.19
N ASP A 107 20.38 -2.77 -13.98
CA ASP A 107 21.14 -3.33 -12.85
C ASP A 107 21.37 -2.34 -11.71
N ALA A 108 20.62 -1.21 -11.70
CA ALA A 108 20.75 -0.16 -10.69
C ALA A 108 20.31 -0.65 -9.31
N ASP A 109 21.03 -0.21 -8.28
CA ASP A 109 20.54 -0.29 -6.89
C ASP A 109 19.43 0.74 -6.68
N THR A 110 18.17 0.30 -6.86
CA THR A 110 17.00 1.15 -6.71
C THR A 110 16.88 1.73 -5.31
N ALA A 111 17.24 0.97 -4.26
CA ALA A 111 17.14 1.43 -2.88
C ALA A 111 18.09 2.61 -2.59
N ALA A 112 19.30 2.56 -3.15
CA ALA A 112 20.26 3.65 -3.03
C ALA A 112 19.79 4.90 -3.80
N ALA A 113 19.26 4.71 -5.02
CA ALA A 113 18.67 5.80 -5.80
C ALA A 113 17.45 6.41 -5.09
N ASP A 114 16.54 5.59 -4.58
CA ASP A 114 15.34 6.02 -3.85
C ASP A 114 15.70 6.88 -2.62
N THR A 115 16.72 6.47 -1.87
CA THR A 115 17.19 7.21 -0.71
C THR A 115 17.75 8.59 -1.11
N ALA A 116 18.55 8.65 -2.16
CA ALA A 116 19.14 9.91 -2.65
C ALA A 116 18.04 10.87 -3.16
N PHE A 117 17.11 10.36 -3.99
CA PHE A 117 16.02 11.17 -4.55
C PHE A 117 15.00 11.60 -3.51
N SER A 118 14.66 10.77 -2.53
CA SER A 118 13.72 11.12 -1.47
C SER A 118 14.25 12.28 -0.61
N ARG A 119 15.51 12.23 -0.21
CA ARG A 119 16.16 13.32 0.55
C ARG A 119 16.23 14.61 -0.26
N ALA A 120 16.65 14.53 -1.53
CA ALA A 120 16.74 15.69 -2.41
C ALA A 120 15.38 16.36 -2.64
N SER A 121 14.35 15.57 -2.90
CA SER A 121 12.97 16.04 -3.09
C SER A 121 12.44 16.75 -1.85
N TYR A 122 12.66 16.17 -0.68
CA TYR A 122 12.26 16.76 0.59
C TYR A 122 13.01 18.07 0.88
N ALA A 123 14.33 18.11 0.67
CA ALA A 123 15.14 19.31 0.81
C ALA A 123 14.66 20.42 -0.14
N CYS A 124 14.33 20.09 -1.38
CA CYS A 124 13.80 21.03 -2.36
C CYS A 124 12.47 21.64 -1.88
N VAL A 125 11.54 20.83 -1.37
CA VAL A 125 10.25 21.33 -0.83
C VAL A 125 10.46 22.24 0.37
N GLN A 126 11.37 21.91 1.28
CA GLN A 126 11.68 22.74 2.45
C GLN A 126 12.17 24.14 2.03
N VAL A 127 13.07 24.20 1.06
CA VAL A 127 13.55 25.47 0.52
C VAL A 127 12.45 26.27 -0.16
N MET A 128 11.61 25.59 -0.95
CA MET A 128 10.47 26.25 -1.60
C MET A 128 9.45 26.81 -0.60
N GLN A 129 9.11 26.04 0.43
CA GLN A 129 8.22 26.51 1.50
C GLN A 129 8.83 27.73 2.23
N GLY A 130 10.12 27.72 2.48
CA GLY A 130 10.85 28.87 3.04
C GLY A 130 10.72 30.12 2.17
N LEU A 131 10.93 29.97 0.85
CA LEU A 131 10.80 31.09 -0.10
C LEU A 131 9.38 31.64 -0.22
N MET A 132 8.37 30.73 -0.20
CA MET A 132 6.97 31.13 -0.21
C MET A 132 6.56 31.87 1.06
N ALA A 133 7.07 31.43 2.22
CA ALA A 133 6.84 32.11 3.49
C ALA A 133 7.45 33.51 3.54
N GLU A 134 8.65 33.70 3.00
CA GLU A 134 9.31 35.05 2.88
C GLU A 134 8.54 35.97 1.93
N ASN A 135 7.94 35.44 0.86
CA ASN A 135 7.18 36.25 -0.11
C ASN A 135 5.71 36.47 0.29
N GLY A 136 5.29 36.10 1.52
CA GLY A 136 3.94 36.34 2.04
C GLY A 136 2.85 35.46 1.44
N ALA A 137 3.20 34.49 0.60
CA ALA A 137 2.31 33.46 0.11
C ALA A 137 2.29 32.29 1.13
N ALA A 138 1.42 32.38 2.13
CA ALA A 138 1.21 31.29 3.07
C ALA A 138 0.63 30.07 2.29
N ALA A 139 1.48 29.14 1.91
CA ALA A 139 1.06 27.84 1.41
C ALA A 139 0.43 27.07 2.58
N GLN A 140 -0.88 27.08 2.66
CA GLN A 140 -1.64 26.23 3.56
C GLN A 140 -1.62 24.81 2.98
N GLY A 141 -0.92 23.91 3.65
CA GLY A 141 -1.11 22.47 3.47
C GLY A 141 -0.01 21.77 2.66
N GLN A 142 -0.04 20.47 2.76
CA GLN A 142 0.79 19.46 2.05
C GLN A 142 0.79 19.61 0.51
N ASP A 143 0.00 20.52 -0.05
CA ASP A 143 -0.14 20.77 -1.49
C ASP A 143 1.00 21.59 -2.09
N GLY A 144 1.97 22.04 -1.33
CA GLY A 144 3.14 22.78 -1.87
C GLY A 144 3.96 21.98 -2.89
N ALA A 145 3.98 20.66 -2.76
CA ALA A 145 4.61 19.78 -3.74
C ALA A 145 3.71 19.53 -4.99
N ALA A 146 2.39 19.53 -4.81
CA ALA A 146 1.43 19.35 -5.90
C ALA A 146 1.33 20.61 -6.82
N ALA A 147 1.76 21.77 -6.33
CA ALA A 147 1.77 23.02 -7.10
C ALA A 147 2.94 23.13 -8.10
N LEU A 148 3.84 22.15 -8.11
CA LEU A 148 4.95 22.08 -9.08
C LEU A 148 4.44 21.54 -10.42
N GLU A 149 3.83 22.38 -11.22
CA GLU A 149 3.60 22.04 -12.63
C GLU A 149 4.97 21.87 -13.34
N ALA A 150 5.04 20.88 -14.22
CA ALA A 150 6.28 20.49 -14.92
C ALA A 150 7.04 21.64 -15.60
N GLY A 151 6.34 22.74 -15.95
CA GLY A 151 6.95 23.94 -16.50
C GLY A 151 7.67 24.85 -15.49
N GLN A 152 7.44 24.65 -14.19
CA GLN A 152 8.04 25.50 -13.15
C GLN A 152 9.39 24.97 -12.65
N LEU A 153 9.65 23.66 -12.82
CA LEU A 153 10.92 23.03 -12.42
C LEU A 153 12.14 23.68 -13.11
N SER A 154 12.03 23.96 -14.40
CA SER A 154 13.09 24.63 -15.15
C SER A 154 13.32 26.11 -14.74
N GLN A 155 12.28 26.75 -14.16
CA GLN A 155 12.36 28.11 -13.67
C GLN A 155 13.00 28.21 -12.26
N LEU A 156 13.02 27.11 -11.51
CA LEU A 156 13.63 27.03 -10.18
C LEU A 156 15.15 27.03 -10.23
N LEU A 157 15.77 26.43 -11.24
CA LEU A 157 17.23 26.41 -11.38
C LEU A 157 17.88 27.79 -11.31
N PRO A 158 17.43 28.83 -12.05
CA PRO A 158 18.01 30.18 -11.92
C PRO A 158 17.68 30.88 -10.59
N MET A 159 16.60 30.48 -9.89
CA MET A 159 16.31 31.01 -8.56
C MET A 159 17.20 30.40 -7.48
N LEU A 160 17.55 29.12 -7.61
CA LEU A 160 18.47 28.43 -6.70
C LEU A 160 19.85 29.07 -6.66
N ALA A 161 20.34 29.56 -7.82
CA ALA A 161 21.63 30.29 -7.90
C ALA A 161 21.67 31.60 -7.09
N ARG A 162 20.51 32.08 -6.63
CA ARG A 162 20.38 33.32 -5.82
C ARG A 162 20.16 33.04 -4.33
N LEU A 163 20.00 31.76 -3.94
CA LEU A 163 19.80 31.39 -2.54
C LEU A 163 21.12 31.47 -1.76
N PRO A 164 21.07 31.88 -0.48
CA PRO A 164 22.21 31.75 0.41
C PRO A 164 22.63 30.28 0.54
N GLU A 165 23.91 29.97 0.36
CA GLU A 165 24.44 28.59 0.44
C GLU A 165 24.05 27.85 1.73
N GLY A 166 23.90 28.56 2.84
CA GLY A 166 23.46 27.99 4.11
C GLY A 166 22.02 27.46 4.13
N THR A 167 21.13 27.98 3.27
CA THR A 167 19.72 27.58 3.23
C THR A 167 19.59 26.16 2.65
N VAL A 168 20.28 25.85 1.57
CA VAL A 168 20.29 24.56 0.92
C VAL A 168 20.93 23.49 1.84
N GLN A 169 22.08 23.83 2.48
CA GLN A 169 22.74 22.90 3.40
C GLN A 169 21.87 22.55 4.62
N ASN A 170 21.17 23.54 5.19
CA ASN A 170 20.23 23.28 6.29
C ASN A 170 19.06 22.39 5.85
N ALA A 171 18.55 22.57 4.63
CA ALA A 171 17.49 21.72 4.09
C ALA A 171 17.95 20.27 3.87
N ILE A 172 19.18 20.07 3.36
CA ILE A 172 19.78 18.73 3.21
C ILE A 172 19.95 18.05 4.58
N GLN A 173 20.42 18.78 5.61
CA GLN A 173 20.52 18.23 6.96
C GLN A 173 19.16 17.90 7.57
N THR A 174 18.15 18.72 7.33
CA THR A 174 16.79 18.46 7.79
C THR A 174 16.21 17.22 7.10
N ALA A 175 16.45 17.06 5.79
CA ALA A 175 16.05 15.89 5.02
C ALA A 175 16.70 14.59 5.55
N ALA A 176 17.96 14.65 5.99
CA ALA A 176 18.65 13.48 6.54
C ALA A 176 18.02 12.97 7.86
N SER A 177 17.27 13.82 8.58
CA SER A 177 16.60 13.47 9.84
C SER A 177 15.07 13.33 9.71
N ALA A 178 14.53 13.47 8.50
CA ALA A 178 13.10 13.40 8.26
C ALA A 178 12.58 11.94 8.29
N PRO A 179 11.31 11.72 8.66
CA PRO A 179 10.71 10.38 8.63
C PRO A 179 10.62 9.83 7.20
N ASP A 180 10.94 8.54 7.01
CA ASP A 180 10.95 7.87 5.70
C ASP A 180 9.65 8.05 4.91
N MET A 181 8.50 7.94 5.58
CA MET A 181 7.19 8.14 4.96
C MET A 181 7.02 9.53 4.33
N ALA A 182 7.54 10.58 4.98
CA ALA A 182 7.45 11.95 4.46
C ALA A 182 8.41 12.16 3.28
N LEU A 183 9.56 11.50 3.32
CA LEU A 183 10.54 11.49 2.24
C LEU A 183 9.97 10.83 0.99
N GLU A 184 9.44 9.63 1.11
CA GLU A 184 8.86 8.85 0.00
C GLU A 184 7.65 9.57 -0.63
N GLN A 185 6.77 10.12 0.20
CA GLN A 185 5.59 10.83 -0.26
C GLN A 185 5.94 12.09 -1.06
N THR A 186 6.96 12.81 -0.63
CA THR A 186 7.44 14.00 -1.34
C THR A 186 8.11 13.62 -2.67
N ALA A 187 8.94 12.59 -2.67
CA ALA A 187 9.67 12.15 -3.85
C ALA A 187 8.76 11.64 -4.97
N SER A 188 7.69 10.89 -4.63
CA SER A 188 6.75 10.39 -5.64
C SER A 188 6.04 11.52 -6.40
N VAL A 189 5.76 12.65 -5.75
CA VAL A 189 5.20 13.84 -6.40
C VAL A 189 6.21 14.46 -7.38
N PHE A 190 7.49 14.53 -7.00
CA PHE A 190 8.55 14.98 -7.91
C PHE A 190 8.73 14.06 -9.10
N THR A 191 8.73 12.74 -8.87
CA THR A 191 8.82 11.73 -9.93
C THR A 191 7.68 11.88 -10.91
N LYS A 192 6.46 12.14 -10.45
CA LYS A 192 5.31 12.47 -11.31
C LYS A 192 5.59 13.70 -12.17
N SER A 193 6.11 14.78 -11.59
CA SER A 193 6.42 16.01 -12.33
C SER A 193 7.47 15.79 -13.42
N PHE A 194 8.49 14.97 -13.16
CA PHE A 194 9.47 14.58 -14.18
C PHE A 194 8.87 13.77 -15.32
N TYR A 195 7.95 12.83 -15.00
CA TYR A 195 7.27 12.05 -16.03
C TYR A 195 6.35 12.91 -16.90
N VAL A 196 5.62 13.86 -16.29
CA VAL A 196 4.81 14.83 -17.05
C VAL A 196 5.70 15.69 -17.96
N GLN A 197 6.86 16.14 -17.48
CA GLN A 197 7.83 16.90 -18.29
C GLN A 197 8.34 16.10 -19.49
N LEU A 198 8.60 14.80 -19.29
CA LEU A 198 9.03 13.88 -20.33
C LEU A 198 7.90 13.44 -21.27
N GLY A 199 6.65 13.89 -21.03
CA GLY A 199 5.50 13.59 -21.84
C GLY A 199 4.93 12.19 -21.63
N ALA A 200 5.24 11.54 -20.51
CA ALA A 200 4.66 10.26 -20.18
C ALA A 200 3.16 10.41 -19.87
N ASP A 201 2.38 9.42 -20.27
CA ASP A 201 0.95 9.37 -19.98
C ASP A 201 0.72 8.94 -18.51
N THR A 202 0.79 9.93 -17.62
CA THR A 202 0.60 9.72 -16.18
C THR A 202 -0.85 9.34 -15.85
N ASP A 203 -1.82 9.73 -16.67
CA ASP A 203 -3.22 9.37 -16.46
C ASP A 203 -3.46 7.87 -16.76
N ALA A 204 -2.81 7.36 -17.80
CA ALA A 204 -2.81 5.93 -18.08
C ALA A 204 -2.09 5.14 -16.98
N MET A 205 -0.95 5.63 -16.45
CA MET A 205 -0.25 5.00 -15.31
C MET A 205 -1.15 4.94 -14.08
N GLN A 206 -1.80 6.04 -13.74
CA GLN A 206 -2.74 6.13 -12.63
C GLN A 206 -3.91 5.16 -12.78
N THR A 207 -4.56 5.17 -13.94
CA THR A 207 -5.71 4.30 -14.22
C THR A 207 -5.31 2.84 -14.15
N ASN A 208 -4.17 2.47 -14.71
CA ASN A 208 -3.67 1.10 -14.68
C ASN A 208 -3.37 0.64 -13.26
N TYR A 209 -2.72 1.48 -12.43
CA TYR A 209 -2.46 1.19 -11.02
C TYR A 209 -3.75 0.94 -10.24
N ILE A 210 -4.73 1.85 -10.36
CA ILE A 210 -6.03 1.74 -9.67
C ILE A 210 -6.76 0.48 -10.13
N LEU A 211 -6.76 0.18 -11.43
CA LEU A 211 -7.40 -1.01 -11.99
C LEU A 211 -6.75 -2.30 -11.47
N MET A 212 -5.43 -2.37 -11.47
CA MET A 212 -4.69 -3.54 -10.97
C MET A 212 -4.92 -3.75 -9.47
N LYS A 213 -4.85 -2.68 -8.68
CA LYS A 213 -5.15 -2.74 -7.23
C LYS A 213 -6.61 -3.08 -6.95
N GLY A 214 -7.54 -2.55 -7.74
CA GLY A 214 -8.96 -2.92 -7.66
C GLY A 214 -9.21 -4.39 -7.99
N LEU A 215 -8.52 -4.94 -9.00
CA LEU A 215 -8.60 -6.36 -9.36
C LEU A 215 -8.01 -7.26 -8.26
N GLU A 216 -6.89 -6.86 -7.69
CA GLU A 216 -6.27 -7.53 -6.53
C GLU A 216 -7.23 -7.56 -5.33
N MET A 217 -7.85 -6.42 -4.98
CA MET A 217 -8.84 -6.30 -3.93
C MET A 217 -10.08 -7.19 -4.18
N LEU A 218 -10.54 -7.28 -5.43
CA LEU A 218 -11.61 -8.18 -5.82
C LEU A 218 -11.22 -9.65 -5.61
N GLY A 219 -10.00 -10.04 -5.95
CA GLY A 219 -9.45 -11.37 -5.70
C GLY A 219 -9.45 -11.72 -4.20
N PHE A 220 -8.98 -10.81 -3.36
CA PHE A 220 -9.01 -10.97 -1.90
C PHE A 220 -10.43 -11.10 -1.35
N THR A 221 -11.38 -10.32 -1.88
CA THR A 221 -12.79 -10.40 -1.47
C THR A 221 -13.43 -11.75 -1.82
N VAL A 222 -13.13 -12.29 -3.00
CA VAL A 222 -13.57 -13.64 -3.40
C VAL A 222 -12.97 -14.70 -2.47
N LEU A 223 -11.68 -14.60 -2.15
CA LEU A 223 -11.02 -15.53 -1.24
C LEU A 223 -11.60 -15.46 0.17
N LEU A 224 -11.84 -14.24 0.68
CA LEU A 224 -12.49 -14.01 1.96
C LEU A 224 -13.88 -14.66 2.02
N THR A 225 -14.69 -14.48 0.98
CA THR A 225 -16.02 -15.08 0.88
C THR A 225 -15.94 -16.60 0.85
N ALA A 226 -14.98 -17.18 0.14
CA ALA A 226 -14.75 -18.63 0.11
C ALA A 226 -14.39 -19.18 1.49
N CYS A 227 -13.51 -18.48 2.24
CA CYS A 227 -13.16 -18.83 3.61
C CYS A 227 -14.39 -18.77 4.54
N ALA A 228 -15.23 -17.74 4.43
CA ALA A 228 -16.44 -17.59 5.23
C ALA A 228 -17.45 -18.72 4.97
N ILE A 229 -17.66 -19.07 3.70
CA ILE A 229 -18.53 -20.18 3.31
C ILE A 229 -18.00 -21.52 3.86
N ALA A 230 -16.69 -21.77 3.72
CA ALA A 230 -16.05 -22.98 4.22
C ALA A 230 -16.15 -23.09 5.75
N ALA A 231 -15.91 -22.01 6.48
CA ALA A 231 -16.08 -21.93 7.92
C ALA A 231 -17.55 -22.21 8.33
N GLY A 232 -18.50 -21.55 7.68
CA GLY A 232 -19.94 -21.76 7.90
C GLY A 232 -20.37 -23.19 7.65
N PHE A 233 -19.89 -23.82 6.58
CA PHE A 233 -20.15 -25.24 6.28
C PHE A 233 -19.61 -26.17 7.37
N CYS A 234 -18.36 -25.97 7.84
CA CYS A 234 -17.78 -26.76 8.91
C CYS A 234 -18.58 -26.63 10.21
N LEU A 235 -18.98 -25.40 10.58
CA LEU A 235 -19.76 -25.13 11.78
C LEU A 235 -21.18 -25.72 11.69
N ALA A 236 -21.86 -25.58 10.56
CA ALA A 236 -23.19 -26.14 10.33
C ALA A 236 -23.17 -27.66 10.41
N ARG A 237 -22.18 -28.31 9.78
CA ARG A 237 -22.03 -29.77 9.83
C ARG A 237 -21.72 -30.29 11.24
N MET A 238 -20.88 -29.57 11.98
CA MET A 238 -20.57 -29.85 13.38
C MET A 238 -21.84 -29.71 14.24
N GLY A 239 -22.57 -28.59 14.11
CA GLY A 239 -23.81 -28.34 14.87
C GLY A 239 -24.87 -29.38 14.61
N ALA A 240 -25.11 -29.76 13.35
CA ALA A 240 -26.05 -30.83 12.99
C ALA A 240 -25.62 -32.20 13.54
N GLY A 241 -24.32 -32.52 13.51
CA GLY A 241 -23.76 -33.75 14.06
C GLY A 241 -23.94 -33.86 15.57
N VAL A 242 -23.57 -32.81 16.30
CA VAL A 242 -23.75 -32.74 17.77
C VAL A 242 -25.22 -32.82 18.13
N GLY A 243 -26.10 -32.10 17.41
CA GLY A 243 -27.54 -32.16 17.62
C GLY A 243 -28.14 -33.58 17.41
N ARG A 244 -27.69 -34.28 16.36
CA ARG A 244 -28.08 -35.68 16.10
C ARG A 244 -27.65 -36.60 17.25
N ASP A 245 -26.39 -36.50 17.66
CA ASP A 245 -25.83 -37.39 18.68
C ASP A 245 -26.48 -37.16 20.05
N LEU A 246 -26.76 -35.87 20.36
CA LEU A 246 -27.49 -35.48 21.57
C LEU A 246 -28.93 -36.05 21.59
N ARG A 247 -29.68 -35.89 20.49
CA ARG A 247 -31.05 -36.45 20.36
C ARG A 247 -31.04 -37.96 20.52
N ARG A 248 -30.09 -38.65 19.90
CA ARG A 248 -29.95 -40.11 20.00
C ARG A 248 -29.68 -40.52 21.43
N ASP A 249 -28.78 -39.84 22.15
CA ASP A 249 -28.47 -40.17 23.55
C ASP A 249 -29.65 -39.89 24.49
N VAL A 250 -30.37 -38.79 24.29
CA VAL A 250 -31.58 -38.47 25.06
C VAL A 250 -32.66 -39.51 24.81
N PHE A 251 -32.97 -39.84 23.55
CA PHE A 251 -33.97 -40.84 23.18
C PHE A 251 -33.63 -42.22 23.79
N ARG A 252 -32.37 -42.63 23.66
CA ARG A 252 -31.91 -43.90 24.24
C ARG A 252 -32.07 -43.92 25.76
N ARG A 253 -31.79 -42.85 26.47
CA ARG A 253 -31.98 -42.78 27.93
C ARG A 253 -33.44 -42.85 28.31
N VAL A 254 -34.31 -42.11 27.61
CA VAL A 254 -35.76 -42.13 27.86
C VAL A 254 -36.36 -43.52 27.64
N THR A 255 -35.88 -44.25 26.61
CA THR A 255 -36.35 -45.61 26.31
C THR A 255 -35.98 -46.63 27.41
N TYR A 256 -34.93 -46.37 28.19
CA TYR A 256 -34.52 -47.21 29.31
C TYR A 256 -35.06 -46.74 30.67
N PHE A 257 -35.99 -45.77 30.73
CA PHE A 257 -36.62 -45.37 31.96
C PHE A 257 -37.57 -46.47 32.47
N THR A 258 -37.54 -46.70 33.79
CA THR A 258 -38.51 -47.55 34.46
C THR A 258 -39.86 -46.82 34.55
N THR A 259 -40.95 -47.56 34.71
CA THR A 259 -42.32 -46.98 34.80
C THR A 259 -42.45 -45.91 35.88
N GLY A 260 -41.77 -46.09 37.03
CA GLY A 260 -41.77 -45.07 38.11
C GLY A 260 -40.96 -43.78 37.80
N GLU A 261 -40.00 -43.84 36.89
CA GLU A 261 -39.25 -42.66 36.42
C GLU A 261 -40.04 -41.93 35.35
N LEU A 262 -40.80 -42.63 34.51
CA LEU A 262 -41.69 -42.05 33.50
C LEU A 262 -42.83 -41.23 34.12
N ASP A 263 -43.39 -41.70 35.26
CA ASP A 263 -44.48 -41.01 35.97
C ASP A 263 -44.04 -39.65 36.57
N GLN A 264 -42.75 -39.40 36.74
CA GLN A 264 -42.21 -38.11 37.21
C GLN A 264 -42.18 -37.04 36.13
N PHE A 265 -42.32 -37.40 34.86
CA PHE A 265 -42.30 -36.49 33.72
C PHE A 265 -43.63 -36.51 32.98
N SER A 266 -44.23 -35.35 32.71
CA SER A 266 -45.41 -35.31 31.84
C SER A 266 -45.02 -35.72 30.40
N THR A 267 -45.83 -36.53 29.75
CA THR A 267 -45.61 -37.02 28.37
C THR A 267 -45.44 -35.87 27.38
N ALA A 268 -46.18 -34.79 27.59
CA ALA A 268 -46.06 -33.57 26.79
C ALA A 268 -44.66 -32.88 26.91
N SER A 269 -44.08 -32.89 28.11
CA SER A 269 -42.73 -32.32 28.34
C SER A 269 -41.61 -33.16 27.71
N LEU A 270 -41.80 -34.50 27.63
CA LEU A 270 -40.82 -35.40 26.98
C LEU A 270 -40.84 -35.30 25.45
N ILE A 271 -42.01 -34.98 24.86
CA ILE A 271 -42.18 -34.86 23.40
C ILE A 271 -41.71 -33.50 22.90
N THR A 272 -41.86 -32.40 23.69
CA THR A 272 -41.57 -31.02 23.26
C THR A 272 -40.14 -30.57 23.53
N ARG A 273 -39.36 -31.30 24.31
CA ARG A 273 -37.94 -31.02 24.57
C ARG A 273 -37.03 -32.06 23.89
#